data_649d1daca28c63f3f46cd1f26ed7c1a1
#
_entry.id   649d1daca28c63f3f46cd1f26ed7c1a1
#
_cell.length_a   1.000
_cell.length_b   1.000
_cell.length_c   1.000
_cell.angle_alpha   90.00
_cell.angle_beta   90.00
_cell.angle_gamma   90.00
#
_symmetry.space_group_name_H-M   'P 1'
#
loop_
_entity.id
_entity.type
_entity.pdbx_description
1 polymer ?
#
loop_
_entity_poly.entity_id
_entity_poly.type
_entity_poly.pdbx_seq_one_letter_code
_entity_poly.pdbx_strand_id
1 'polypeptide(L)'
;MNVWQKFKGWIAKKMNFTVETSPAMKEESFLEWLGVKRKNKDVMAEVTYFTCLKMMSETLAKIPWKYYQKTDKGIIEPELSDVAKLLKNRPNPFMTPTAFWNAVEMNRNHFGNAYVYVRSKFKRKKYGGEYKVMDLWIMPSNCVQIVVDDEGYFGGRGKIWYVYNDKYSGQQYVFGTDEVLHFKTSHSLDGITGLPVQAILKTTVEGAAASVSYTHLTLPT
;
A
#
# COMPACT_ATOMS: atom_id res chain seq x y z
N MET A 1 16.56 28.91 6.66
CA MET A 1 16.01 27.88 5.72
C MET A 1 16.58 26.55 6.13
N ASN A 2 15.77 25.74 6.81
CA ASN A 2 16.23 24.50 7.48
C ASN A 2 16.76 23.46 6.47
N VAL A 3 17.83 22.77 6.85
CA VAL A 3 18.45 21.65 6.11
C VAL A 3 17.40 20.64 5.63
N TRP A 4 16.35 20.46 6.40
CA TRP A 4 15.19 19.62 6.13
C TRP A 4 14.34 20.06 4.93
N GLN A 5 14.15 21.35 4.73
CA GLN A 5 13.43 21.86 3.55
C GLN A 5 14.27 21.73 2.28
N LYS A 6 15.59 21.81 2.38
CA LYS A 6 16.51 21.52 1.26
C LYS A 6 16.48 20.02 0.92
N PHE A 7 16.41 19.14 1.92
CA PHE A 7 16.32 17.70 1.74
C PHE A 7 14.98 17.29 1.10
N LYS A 8 13.83 17.83 1.59
CA LYS A 8 12.50 17.62 0.95
C LYS A 8 12.47 18.17 -0.49
N GLY A 9 13.07 19.32 -0.75
CA GLY A 9 13.15 19.91 -2.09
C GLY A 9 14.03 19.10 -3.05
N TRP A 10 15.09 18.51 -2.56
CA TRP A 10 15.98 17.64 -3.34
C TRP A 10 15.31 16.31 -3.69
N ILE A 11 14.58 15.69 -2.74
CA ILE A 11 13.79 14.47 -2.96
C ILE A 11 12.68 14.72 -3.98
N ALA A 12 11.93 15.82 -3.85
CA ALA A 12 10.86 16.18 -4.79
C ALA A 12 11.38 16.40 -6.22
N LYS A 13 12.63 16.85 -6.37
CA LYS A 13 13.27 17.11 -7.67
C LYS A 13 13.80 15.82 -8.35
N LYS A 14 14.04 14.76 -7.59
CA LYS A 14 14.69 13.52 -8.06
C LYS A 14 13.74 12.33 -8.24
N MET A 15 12.47 12.46 -7.81
CA MET A 15 11.45 11.44 -8.10
C MET A 15 10.90 11.60 -9.52
N ASN A 16 11.75 11.44 -10.52
CA ASN A 16 11.32 10.89 -11.79
C ASN A 16 11.09 9.39 -11.53
N PHE A 17 9.88 9.02 -11.14
CA PHE A 17 9.44 7.64 -11.13
C PHE A 17 9.47 7.14 -12.58
N THR A 18 10.58 6.62 -13.01
CA THR A 18 10.63 5.73 -14.15
C THR A 18 9.98 4.44 -13.67
N VAL A 19 8.67 4.30 -13.92
CA VAL A 19 8.04 3.00 -13.89
C VAL A 19 8.62 2.25 -15.06
N GLU A 20 9.76 1.59 -14.85
CA GLU A 20 10.10 0.48 -15.71
C GLU A 20 8.94 -0.50 -15.60
N THR A 21 8.35 -0.84 -16.73
CA THR A 21 7.34 -1.88 -16.86
C THR A 21 7.82 -3.06 -16.04
N SER A 22 7.13 -3.30 -14.92
CA SER A 22 7.41 -4.45 -14.06
C SER A 22 7.49 -5.66 -15.00
N PRO A 23 8.62 -6.36 -15.10
CA PRO A 23 8.69 -7.58 -15.89
C PRO A 23 7.52 -8.45 -15.41
N ALA A 24 6.75 -8.98 -16.37
CA ALA A 24 5.63 -9.87 -16.07
C ALA A 24 6.06 -10.78 -14.93
N MET A 25 5.36 -10.72 -13.80
CA MET A 25 5.76 -11.42 -12.57
C MET A 25 6.08 -12.87 -12.95
N LYS A 26 7.36 -13.21 -13.01
CA LYS A 26 7.76 -14.60 -13.20
C LYS A 26 7.16 -15.36 -12.02
N GLU A 27 6.69 -16.56 -12.25
CA GLU A 27 6.10 -17.44 -11.25
C GLU A 27 6.95 -17.50 -9.96
N GLU A 28 8.26 -17.39 -10.10
CA GLU A 28 9.22 -17.29 -9.00
C GLU A 28 9.08 -16.01 -8.16
N SER A 29 8.82 -14.88 -8.79
CA SER A 29 8.67 -13.60 -8.08
C SER A 29 7.32 -13.52 -7.34
N PHE A 30 6.28 -14.22 -7.81
CA PHE A 30 5.00 -14.31 -7.14
C PHE A 30 5.09 -15.11 -5.84
N LEU A 31 5.79 -16.24 -5.85
CA LEU A 31 6.04 -17.05 -4.65
C LEU A 31 6.90 -16.32 -3.62
N GLU A 32 7.93 -15.61 -4.10
CA GLU A 32 8.78 -14.79 -3.24
C GLU A 32 7.99 -13.64 -2.64
N TRP A 33 7.07 -13.03 -3.40
CA TRP A 33 6.15 -12.00 -2.91
C TRP A 33 5.19 -12.56 -1.83
N LEU A 34 4.70 -13.80 -1.99
CA LEU A 34 3.91 -14.50 -0.97
C LEU A 34 4.73 -14.89 0.28
N GLY A 35 6.08 -14.76 0.23
CA GLY A 35 6.95 -15.15 1.33
C GLY A 35 7.06 -16.67 1.53
N VAL A 36 6.63 -17.44 0.55
CA VAL A 36 6.68 -18.92 0.58
C VAL A 36 8.03 -19.38 0.05
N LYS A 37 8.85 -19.98 0.91
CA LYS A 37 10.10 -20.62 0.48
C LYS A 37 9.76 -21.94 -0.24
N ARG A 38 10.22 -22.08 -1.49
CA ARG A 38 10.07 -23.30 -2.29
C ARG A 38 10.75 -24.49 -1.61
N LYS A 39 10.03 -25.22 -0.80
CA LYS A 39 10.46 -26.58 -0.42
C LYS A 39 9.52 -27.68 -0.91
N ASN A 40 8.24 -27.39 -1.15
CA ASN A 40 7.31 -28.30 -1.78
C ASN A 40 6.22 -27.51 -2.51
N LYS A 41 5.94 -27.89 -3.74
CA LYS A 41 4.95 -27.26 -4.62
C LYS A 41 3.54 -27.70 -4.25
N ASP A 42 2.92 -27.07 -3.28
CA ASP A 42 1.48 -27.17 -3.17
C ASP A 42 0.80 -26.01 -3.92
N VAL A 43 0.74 -26.18 -5.23
CA VAL A 43 0.13 -25.24 -6.19
C VAL A 43 -1.34 -24.95 -5.79
N MET A 44 -2.03 -25.91 -5.18
CA MET A 44 -3.44 -25.75 -4.79
C MET A 44 -3.64 -24.76 -3.63
N ALA A 45 -2.79 -24.82 -2.61
CA ALA A 45 -2.87 -23.88 -1.49
C ALA A 45 -2.54 -22.46 -1.93
N GLU A 46 -1.55 -22.28 -2.80
CA GLU A 46 -1.17 -20.99 -3.37
C GLU A 46 -2.28 -20.41 -4.24
N VAL A 47 -2.88 -21.23 -5.10
CA VAL A 47 -3.99 -20.83 -5.98
C VAL A 47 -5.22 -20.43 -5.15
N THR A 48 -5.56 -21.21 -4.12
CA THR A 48 -6.69 -20.88 -3.24
C THR A 48 -6.47 -19.57 -2.51
N TYR A 49 -5.31 -19.37 -1.92
CA TYR A 49 -4.98 -18.13 -1.22
C TYR A 49 -5.05 -16.92 -2.16
N PHE A 50 -4.41 -17.02 -3.33
CA PHE A 50 -4.45 -15.96 -4.33
C PHE A 50 -5.88 -15.68 -4.79
N THR A 51 -6.69 -16.71 -5.02
CA THR A 51 -8.09 -16.55 -5.44
C THR A 51 -8.90 -15.82 -4.38
N CYS A 52 -8.72 -16.14 -3.10
CA CYS A 52 -9.37 -15.43 -2.00
C CYS A 52 -8.97 -13.95 -1.97
N LEU A 53 -7.66 -13.66 -2.03
CA LEU A 53 -7.16 -12.27 -2.08
C LEU A 53 -7.73 -11.51 -3.27
N LYS A 54 -7.71 -12.14 -4.45
CA LYS A 54 -8.24 -11.57 -5.68
C LYS A 54 -9.72 -11.25 -5.56
N MET A 55 -10.52 -12.19 -5.08
CA MET A 55 -11.97 -12.00 -4.92
C MET A 55 -12.28 -10.85 -3.96
N MET A 56 -11.60 -10.77 -2.82
CA MET A 56 -11.81 -9.71 -1.83
C MET A 56 -11.43 -8.34 -2.41
N SER A 57 -10.25 -8.24 -3.01
CA SER A 57 -9.74 -6.98 -3.53
C SER A 57 -10.54 -6.49 -4.76
N GLU A 58 -10.92 -7.37 -5.68
CA GLU A 58 -11.75 -7.01 -6.83
C GLU A 58 -13.16 -6.59 -6.41
N THR A 59 -13.75 -7.24 -5.41
CA THR A 59 -15.09 -6.91 -4.91
C THR A 59 -15.10 -5.50 -4.35
N LEU A 60 -14.13 -5.13 -3.51
CA LEU A 60 -14.02 -3.79 -2.96
C LEU A 60 -13.72 -2.76 -4.06
N ALA A 61 -12.83 -3.07 -4.99
CA ALA A 61 -12.44 -2.17 -6.07
C ALA A 61 -13.57 -1.83 -7.05
N LYS A 62 -14.60 -2.68 -7.13
CA LYS A 62 -15.81 -2.44 -7.96
C LYS A 62 -16.84 -1.56 -7.28
N ILE A 63 -16.73 -1.29 -5.98
CA ILE A 63 -17.67 -0.42 -5.27
C ILE A 63 -17.46 1.03 -5.73
N PRO A 64 -18.50 1.71 -6.23
CA PRO A 64 -18.36 3.08 -6.70
C PRO A 64 -18.14 4.04 -5.53
N TRP A 65 -17.09 4.83 -5.62
CA TRP A 65 -16.79 5.88 -4.66
C TRP A 65 -17.77 7.04 -4.81
N LYS A 66 -18.36 7.47 -3.68
CA LYS A 66 -19.20 8.64 -3.60
C LYS A 66 -18.61 9.65 -2.64
N TYR A 67 -18.68 10.91 -2.99
CA TYR A 67 -18.20 12.01 -2.18
C TYR A 67 -19.38 12.77 -1.61
N TYR A 68 -19.43 12.90 -0.30
CA TYR A 68 -20.48 13.61 0.39
C TYR A 68 -19.90 14.73 1.24
N GLN A 69 -20.63 15.84 1.34
CA GLN A 69 -20.33 16.93 2.24
C GLN A 69 -21.45 17.08 3.27
N LYS A 70 -21.08 17.05 4.55
CA LYS A 70 -22.00 17.37 5.63
C LYS A 70 -22.15 18.88 5.76
N THR A 71 -23.37 19.38 5.68
CA THR A 71 -23.73 20.79 5.87
C THR A 71 -24.75 20.91 7.01
N ASP A 72 -25.01 22.11 7.49
CA ASP A 72 -26.03 22.38 8.53
C ASP A 72 -27.45 22.00 8.08
N LYS A 73 -27.67 21.94 6.77
CA LYS A 73 -28.95 21.55 6.14
C LYS A 73 -29.04 20.05 5.80
N GLY A 74 -28.01 19.26 6.14
CA GLY A 74 -27.95 17.82 5.87
C GLY A 74 -26.75 17.42 5.02
N ILE A 75 -26.81 16.20 4.46
CA ILE A 75 -25.74 15.63 3.62
C ILE A 75 -26.07 15.94 2.17
N ILE A 76 -25.15 16.59 1.49
CA ILE A 76 -25.27 16.91 0.05
C ILE A 76 -24.16 16.21 -0.74
N GLU A 77 -24.41 15.95 -2.03
CA GLU A 77 -23.39 15.50 -2.98
C GLU A 77 -22.91 16.75 -3.75
N PRO A 78 -21.79 17.37 -3.30
CA PRO A 78 -21.29 18.59 -3.92
C PRO A 78 -20.60 18.30 -5.25
N GLU A 79 -20.27 19.37 -6.00
CA GLU A 79 -19.34 19.24 -7.10
C GLU A 79 -18.04 18.57 -6.64
N LEU A 80 -17.55 17.63 -7.46
CA LEU A 80 -16.37 16.85 -7.15
C LEU A 80 -15.15 17.77 -6.92
N SER A 81 -14.62 17.75 -5.73
CA SER A 81 -13.32 18.38 -5.42
C SER A 81 -12.22 17.75 -6.28
N ASP A 82 -11.09 18.45 -6.44
CA ASP A 82 -9.95 17.91 -7.19
C ASP A 82 -9.48 16.55 -6.62
N VAL A 83 -9.52 16.38 -5.30
CA VAL A 83 -9.17 15.11 -4.64
C VAL A 83 -10.21 14.03 -4.95
N ALA A 84 -11.50 14.35 -4.91
CA ALA A 84 -12.56 13.41 -5.25
C ALA A 84 -12.49 12.96 -6.72
N LYS A 85 -12.10 13.87 -7.62
CA LYS A 85 -11.83 13.54 -9.04
C LYS A 85 -10.67 12.55 -9.19
N LEU A 86 -9.59 12.72 -8.43
CA LEU A 86 -8.47 11.77 -8.44
C LEU A 86 -8.92 10.38 -7.99
N LEU A 87 -9.64 10.29 -6.88
CA LEU A 87 -10.10 9.02 -6.33
C LEU A 87 -11.11 8.30 -7.23
N LYS A 88 -12.00 9.06 -7.88
CA LYS A 88 -13.09 8.52 -8.70
C LYS A 88 -12.69 8.27 -10.16
N ASN A 89 -11.87 9.15 -10.75
CA ASN A 89 -11.61 9.12 -12.19
C ASN A 89 -10.22 8.60 -12.52
N ARG A 90 -9.17 9.16 -11.92
CA ARG A 90 -7.79 8.81 -12.29
C ARG A 90 -6.81 9.14 -11.16
N PRO A 91 -6.48 8.17 -10.29
CA PRO A 91 -5.56 8.39 -9.17
C PRO A 91 -4.14 8.79 -9.62
N ASN A 92 -3.66 8.20 -10.71
CA ASN A 92 -2.38 8.51 -11.36
C ASN A 92 -2.43 8.26 -12.87
N PRO A 93 -1.42 8.69 -13.66
CA PRO A 93 -1.42 8.55 -15.12
C PRO A 93 -1.47 7.11 -15.64
N PHE A 94 -1.08 6.12 -14.84
CA PHE A 94 -0.91 4.73 -15.27
C PHE A 94 -2.02 3.79 -14.82
N MET A 95 -2.84 4.18 -13.83
CA MET A 95 -3.82 3.29 -13.22
C MET A 95 -5.25 3.84 -13.35
N THR A 96 -6.17 2.94 -13.64
CA THR A 96 -7.61 3.21 -13.46
C THR A 96 -7.96 3.19 -11.97
N PRO A 97 -9.06 3.82 -11.54
CA PRO A 97 -9.49 3.77 -10.14
C PRO A 97 -9.68 2.35 -9.63
N THR A 98 -10.29 1.49 -10.42
CA THR A 98 -10.50 0.08 -10.07
C THR A 98 -9.18 -0.66 -9.87
N ALA A 99 -8.22 -0.48 -10.78
CA ALA A 99 -6.89 -1.10 -10.65
C ALA A 99 -6.13 -0.58 -9.44
N PHE A 100 -6.25 0.71 -9.16
CA PHE A 100 -5.63 1.34 -8.01
C PHE A 100 -6.20 0.79 -6.69
N TRP A 101 -7.51 0.79 -6.53
CA TRP A 101 -8.15 0.30 -5.30
C TRP A 101 -7.98 -1.21 -5.12
N ASN A 102 -7.97 -1.97 -6.23
CA ASN A 102 -7.63 -3.39 -6.19
C ASN A 102 -6.22 -3.62 -5.62
N ALA A 103 -5.24 -2.87 -6.09
CA ALA A 103 -3.86 -2.99 -5.62
C ALA A 103 -3.71 -2.53 -4.16
N VAL A 104 -4.40 -1.46 -3.73
CA VAL A 104 -4.42 -1.01 -2.34
C VAL A 104 -4.99 -2.11 -1.44
N GLU A 105 -6.14 -2.67 -1.82
CA GLU A 105 -6.83 -3.69 -1.03
C GLU A 105 -6.05 -5.01 -0.99
N MET A 106 -5.42 -5.39 -2.09
CA MET A 106 -4.55 -6.56 -2.15
C MET A 106 -3.36 -6.42 -1.18
N ASN A 107 -2.69 -5.27 -1.18
CA ASN A 107 -1.61 -4.99 -0.24
C ASN A 107 -2.12 -4.99 1.21
N ARG A 108 -3.27 -4.36 1.48
CA ARG A 108 -3.86 -4.30 2.81
C ARG A 108 -4.18 -5.69 3.36
N ASN A 109 -4.82 -6.54 2.56
CA ASN A 109 -5.16 -7.89 2.99
C ASN A 109 -3.93 -8.78 3.15
N HIS A 110 -2.97 -8.69 2.23
CA HIS A 110 -1.78 -9.55 2.26
C HIS A 110 -0.80 -9.16 3.37
N PHE A 111 -0.40 -7.88 3.43
CA PHE A 111 0.61 -7.38 4.38
C PHE A 111 0.01 -6.77 5.65
N GLY A 112 -1.32 -6.74 5.79
CA GLY A 112 -1.99 -6.06 6.90
C GLY A 112 -2.06 -4.53 6.75
N ASN A 113 -1.26 -3.96 5.85
CA ASN A 113 -1.10 -2.52 5.65
C ASN A 113 -0.96 -2.21 4.16
N ALA A 114 -1.50 -1.08 3.73
CA ALA A 114 -1.24 -0.52 2.41
C ALA A 114 -0.93 0.96 2.54
N TYR A 115 0.03 1.42 1.77
CA TYR A 115 0.52 2.79 1.83
C TYR A 115 0.37 3.46 0.47
N VAL A 116 -0.18 4.66 0.49
CA VAL A 116 -0.36 5.48 -0.70
C VAL A 116 0.33 6.82 -0.48
N TYR A 117 1.33 7.10 -1.28
CA TYR A 117 1.99 8.39 -1.30
C TYR A 117 1.12 9.42 -2.00
N VAL A 118 0.89 10.55 -1.33
CA VAL A 118 0.13 11.70 -1.84
C VAL A 118 1.11 12.72 -2.40
N ARG A 119 1.29 12.69 -3.71
CA ARG A 119 2.12 13.70 -4.36
C ARG A 119 1.38 15.03 -4.43
N SER A 120 1.88 16.02 -3.72
CA SER A 120 1.33 17.36 -3.70
C SER A 120 2.33 18.39 -4.24
N LYS A 121 1.79 19.46 -4.81
CA LYS A 121 2.57 20.62 -5.28
C LYS A 121 2.13 21.87 -4.54
N PHE A 122 3.09 22.60 -3.99
CA PHE A 122 2.81 23.87 -3.37
C PHE A 122 2.53 24.94 -4.43
N LYS A 123 1.35 25.55 -4.35
CA LYS A 123 0.94 26.67 -5.21
C LYS A 123 0.94 27.96 -4.38
N ARG A 124 1.85 28.85 -4.70
CA ARG A 124 1.94 30.15 -4.03
C ARG A 124 0.78 31.05 -4.46
N LYS A 125 0.08 31.63 -3.49
CA LYS A 125 -0.95 32.68 -3.67
C LYS A 125 -0.41 34.04 -3.20
N LYS A 126 -1.12 35.11 -3.52
CA LYS A 126 -0.73 36.50 -3.14
C LYS A 126 -0.56 36.65 -1.61
N TYR A 127 -1.39 35.95 -0.84
CA TYR A 127 -1.34 35.91 0.61
C TYR A 127 -1.26 34.47 1.07
N GLY A 128 -0.04 33.90 1.16
CA GLY A 128 0.20 32.52 1.59
C GLY A 128 0.36 31.52 0.44
N GLY A 129 -0.10 30.29 0.63
CA GLY A 129 -0.01 29.24 -0.37
C GLY A 129 -0.89 28.04 0.00
N GLU A 130 -1.07 27.19 -0.97
CA GLU A 130 -1.93 25.99 -0.90
C GLU A 130 -1.20 24.79 -1.46
N TYR A 131 -1.30 23.64 -0.80
CA TYR A 131 -0.86 22.37 -1.34
C TYR A 131 -1.96 21.76 -2.20
N LYS A 132 -1.68 21.59 -3.49
CA LYS A 132 -2.60 20.91 -4.42
C LYS A 132 -2.14 19.48 -4.61
N VAL A 133 -3.01 18.53 -4.33
CA VAL A 133 -2.77 17.11 -4.61
C VAL A 133 -2.77 16.92 -6.13
N MET A 134 -1.71 16.29 -6.64
CA MET A 134 -1.51 16.06 -8.07
C MET A 134 -1.91 14.64 -8.46
N ASP A 135 -1.45 13.66 -7.71
CA ASP A 135 -1.72 12.25 -7.93
C ASP A 135 -1.39 11.40 -6.70
N LEU A 136 -1.78 10.13 -6.78
CA LEU A 136 -1.65 9.14 -5.72
C LEU A 136 -0.85 7.94 -6.22
N TRP A 137 0.16 7.53 -5.46
CA TRP A 137 1.05 6.44 -5.81
C TRP A 137 1.05 5.36 -4.74
N ILE A 138 0.90 4.11 -5.16
CA ILE A 138 0.97 2.98 -4.24
C ILE A 138 2.44 2.69 -3.95
N MET A 139 2.78 2.63 -2.67
CA MET A 139 4.07 2.16 -2.21
C MET A 139 3.95 0.67 -1.86
N PRO A 140 4.80 -0.22 -2.43
CA PRO A 140 4.81 -1.63 -2.05
C PRO A 140 4.98 -1.80 -0.54
N SER A 141 4.04 -2.47 0.11
CA SER A 141 3.98 -2.53 1.57
C SER A 141 5.19 -3.22 2.20
N ASN A 142 5.80 -4.16 1.48
CA ASN A 142 7.04 -4.83 1.89
C ASN A 142 8.29 -3.94 1.83
N CYS A 143 8.18 -2.72 1.27
CA CYS A 143 9.26 -1.74 1.16
C CYS A 143 9.08 -0.57 2.13
N VAL A 144 7.98 -0.51 2.88
CA VAL A 144 7.66 0.57 3.80
C VAL A 144 7.84 0.09 5.24
N GLN A 145 8.59 0.87 6.02
CA GLN A 145 8.72 0.68 7.46
C GLN A 145 8.10 1.87 8.18
N ILE A 146 7.37 1.60 9.25
CA ILE A 146 6.84 2.62 10.15
C ILE A 146 7.86 2.84 11.26
N VAL A 147 8.23 4.08 11.48
CA VAL A 147 9.12 4.52 12.55
C VAL A 147 8.36 5.48 13.45
N VAL A 148 8.37 5.21 14.73
CA VAL A 148 7.78 6.08 15.75
C VAL A 148 8.90 6.85 16.45
N ASP A 149 8.75 8.15 16.60
CA ASP A 149 9.71 8.99 17.29
C ASP A 149 9.44 8.97 18.80
N ASP A 150 10.04 8.04 19.50
CA ASP A 150 9.84 7.88 20.95
C ASP A 150 10.49 8.99 21.78
N GLU A 151 11.54 9.63 21.25
CA GLU A 151 12.32 10.63 21.96
C GLU A 151 11.99 12.08 21.59
N GLY A 152 11.26 12.26 20.47
CA GLY A 152 10.83 13.57 20.01
C GLY A 152 11.86 14.37 19.20
N TYR A 153 12.89 13.70 18.65
CA TYR A 153 13.93 14.33 17.83
C TYR A 153 13.42 14.96 16.53
N PHE A 154 12.35 14.40 15.97
CA PHE A 154 11.84 14.78 14.64
C PHE A 154 10.51 15.53 14.67
N GLY A 155 10.19 16.23 15.73
CA GLY A 155 9.05 17.14 15.77
C GLY A 155 7.95 16.81 16.77
N GLY A 156 8.21 15.90 17.68
CA GLY A 156 7.30 15.59 18.79
C GLY A 156 7.24 14.11 19.12
N ARG A 157 7.19 13.81 20.41
CA ARG A 157 7.13 12.45 20.92
C ARG A 157 5.89 11.73 20.38
N GLY A 158 6.07 10.50 19.89
CA GLY A 158 4.99 9.70 19.32
C GLY A 158 4.65 10.02 17.86
N LYS A 159 5.42 10.87 17.18
CA LYS A 159 5.21 11.19 15.76
C LYS A 159 5.61 9.99 14.89
N ILE A 160 4.72 9.65 13.95
CA ILE A 160 4.91 8.54 13.01
C ILE A 160 5.57 9.04 11.73
N TRP A 161 6.53 8.25 11.24
CA TRP A 161 7.22 8.45 9.98
C TRP A 161 7.16 7.19 9.15
N TYR A 162 7.05 7.34 7.84
CA TYR A 162 7.05 6.24 6.88
C TYR A 162 8.36 6.26 6.12
N VAL A 163 9.13 5.19 6.25
CA VAL A 163 10.41 5.02 5.59
C VAL A 163 10.23 4.05 4.43
N TYR A 164 10.34 4.56 3.22
CA TYR A 164 10.24 3.77 2.00
C TYR A 164 11.64 3.45 1.48
N ASN A 165 11.93 2.16 1.34
CA ASN A 165 13.16 1.66 0.76
C ASN A 165 12.90 1.26 -0.69
N ASP A 166 13.38 2.05 -1.63
CA ASP A 166 13.24 1.74 -3.05
C ASP A 166 14.20 0.62 -3.45
N LYS A 167 13.65 -0.53 -3.84
CA LYS A 167 14.44 -1.71 -4.24
C LYS A 167 15.23 -1.51 -5.52
N TYR A 168 14.79 -0.58 -6.39
CA TYR A 168 15.41 -0.35 -7.70
C TYR A 168 16.58 0.62 -7.61
N SER A 169 16.39 1.72 -6.90
CA SER A 169 17.44 2.74 -6.76
C SER A 169 18.33 2.54 -5.53
N GLY A 170 17.91 1.66 -4.59
CA GLY A 170 18.56 1.50 -3.30
C GLY A 170 18.47 2.73 -2.39
N GLN A 171 17.65 3.71 -2.77
CA GLN A 171 17.48 4.94 -2.01
C GLN A 171 16.38 4.79 -0.95
N GLN A 172 16.59 5.49 0.17
CA GLN A 172 15.64 5.54 1.26
C GLN A 172 14.94 6.90 1.28
N TYR A 173 13.62 6.90 1.35
CA TYR A 173 12.78 8.08 1.42
C TYR A 173 11.99 8.09 2.71
N VAL A 174 11.90 9.26 3.36
CA VAL A 174 11.18 9.43 4.63
C VAL A 174 10.00 10.38 4.42
N PHE A 175 8.80 9.92 4.73
CA PHE A 175 7.56 10.68 4.57
C PHE A 175 6.88 10.91 5.91
N GLY A 176 6.21 12.05 6.04
CA GLY A 176 5.35 12.35 7.18
C GLY A 176 3.95 11.78 7.03
N THR A 177 3.16 11.84 8.10
CA THR A 177 1.77 11.38 8.12
C THR A 177 0.85 12.17 7.21
N ASP A 178 1.21 13.37 6.83
CA ASP A 178 0.50 14.26 5.91
C ASP A 178 0.77 13.94 4.43
N GLU A 179 1.79 13.13 4.16
CA GLU A 179 2.21 12.74 2.80
C GLU A 179 1.79 11.31 2.44
N VAL A 180 1.31 10.52 3.40
CA VAL A 180 0.97 9.10 3.21
C VAL A 180 -0.42 8.78 3.73
N LEU A 181 -1.25 8.19 2.88
CA LEU A 181 -2.48 7.54 3.32
C LEU A 181 -2.15 6.10 3.72
N HIS A 182 -2.35 5.79 4.98
CA HIS A 182 -2.12 4.46 5.53
C HIS A 182 -3.45 3.73 5.72
N PHE A 183 -3.65 2.67 4.96
CA PHE A 183 -4.79 1.77 5.07
C PHE A 183 -4.35 0.50 5.78
N LYS A 184 -4.87 0.24 6.96
CA LYS A 184 -4.56 -0.97 7.74
C LYS A 184 -5.77 -1.88 7.88
N THR A 185 -5.54 -3.16 8.19
CA THR A 185 -6.60 -4.08 8.58
C THR A 185 -7.22 -3.67 9.90
N SER A 186 -8.45 -4.12 10.18
CA SER A 186 -9.16 -3.82 11.43
C SER A 186 -8.49 -4.45 12.65
N HIS A 187 -7.74 -5.53 12.44
CA HIS A 187 -7.01 -6.21 13.50
C HIS A 187 -5.62 -5.61 13.64
N SER A 188 -5.34 -5.02 14.78
CA SER A 188 -4.07 -4.37 15.09
C SER A 188 -3.74 -4.65 16.56
N LEU A 189 -2.50 -4.99 16.87
CA LEU A 189 -2.04 -5.23 18.23
C LEU A 189 -1.49 -3.96 18.88
N ASP A 190 -0.89 -3.09 18.08
CA ASP A 190 -0.24 -1.84 18.51
C ASP A 190 -1.06 -0.58 18.20
N GLY A 191 -2.19 -0.73 17.50
CA GLY A 191 -3.02 0.38 17.03
C GLY A 191 -2.41 1.16 15.85
N ILE A 192 -1.17 0.89 15.47
CA ILE A 192 -0.40 1.57 14.41
C ILE A 192 -0.36 0.70 13.16
N THR A 193 0.04 -0.56 13.30
CA THR A 193 0.16 -1.52 12.19
C THR A 193 -1.00 -2.50 12.16
N GLY A 194 -1.47 -2.84 10.98
CA GLY A 194 -2.46 -3.91 10.79
C GLY A 194 -1.79 -5.28 10.78
N LEU A 195 -2.49 -6.29 11.29
CA LEU A 195 -1.98 -7.65 11.34
C LEU A 195 -1.99 -8.27 9.93
N PRO A 196 -0.85 -8.78 9.44
CA PRO A 196 -0.76 -9.40 8.12
C PRO A 196 -1.44 -10.78 8.11
N VAL A 197 -2.41 -10.97 7.22
CA VAL A 197 -3.10 -12.25 7.06
C VAL A 197 -2.14 -13.35 6.61
N GLN A 198 -1.14 -12.98 5.82
CA GLN A 198 -0.07 -13.88 5.41
C GLN A 198 0.63 -14.56 6.60
N ALA A 199 0.94 -13.80 7.67
CA ALA A 199 1.63 -14.36 8.83
C ALA A 199 0.77 -15.39 9.58
N ILE A 200 -0.56 -15.19 9.61
CA ILE A 200 -1.49 -16.11 10.26
C ILE A 200 -1.66 -17.38 9.43
N LEU A 201 -1.81 -17.23 8.11
CA LEU A 201 -2.07 -18.35 7.22
C LEU A 201 -0.81 -19.14 6.86
N LYS A 202 0.37 -18.57 7.02
CA LYS A 202 1.63 -19.20 6.65
C LYS A 202 1.79 -20.60 7.24
N THR A 203 1.53 -20.77 8.52
CA THR A 203 1.61 -22.07 9.21
C THR A 203 0.57 -23.05 8.66
N THR A 204 -0.63 -22.59 8.33
CA THR A 204 -1.70 -23.41 7.78
C THR A 204 -1.38 -23.86 6.35
N VAL A 205 -0.86 -22.95 5.52
CA VAL A 205 -0.46 -23.24 4.13
C VAL A 205 0.73 -24.19 4.11
N GLU A 206 1.74 -23.98 4.95
CA GLU A 206 2.89 -24.89 5.09
C GLU A 206 2.48 -26.26 5.63
N GLY A 207 1.53 -26.31 6.57
CA GLY A 207 0.96 -27.55 7.10
C GLY A 207 0.15 -28.35 6.06
N ALA A 208 -0.67 -27.67 5.26
CA ALA A 208 -1.42 -28.29 4.17
C ALA A 208 -0.48 -28.87 3.10
N ALA A 209 0.55 -28.13 2.72
CA ALA A 209 1.57 -28.57 1.78
C ALA A 209 2.30 -29.83 2.27
N ALA A 210 2.63 -29.88 3.56
CA ALA A 210 3.26 -31.06 4.17
C ALA A 210 2.33 -32.30 4.17
N SER A 211 1.03 -32.11 4.47
CA SER A 211 0.06 -33.21 4.54
C SER A 211 -0.19 -33.85 3.18
N VAL A 212 -0.28 -33.07 2.10
CA VAL A 212 -0.44 -33.60 0.73
C VAL A 212 0.80 -34.38 0.30
N SER A 213 1.99 -33.88 0.61
CA SER A 213 3.24 -34.61 0.34
C SER A 213 3.29 -35.98 1.03
N TYR A 214 2.75 -36.09 2.25
CA TYR A 214 2.70 -37.32 3.01
C TYR A 214 1.74 -38.35 2.40
N THR A 215 0.59 -37.92 1.92
CA THR A 215 -0.41 -38.80 1.28
C THR A 215 0.07 -39.37 -0.04
N HIS A 216 0.89 -38.64 -0.80
CA HIS A 216 1.48 -39.15 -2.04
C HIS A 216 2.61 -40.17 -1.82
N LEU A 217 3.28 -40.13 -0.67
CA LEU A 217 4.34 -41.09 -0.33
C LEU A 217 3.81 -42.40 0.29
N THR A 218 2.58 -42.43 0.75
CA THR A 218 1.99 -43.58 1.48
C THR A 218 0.94 -44.37 0.71
N LEU A 219 0.69 -44.03 -0.57
CA LEU A 219 -0.16 -44.89 -1.41
C LEU A 219 0.59 -46.18 -1.75
N PRO A 220 0.13 -47.34 -1.32
CA PRO A 220 0.73 -48.61 -1.72
C PRO A 220 0.51 -48.80 -3.22
N THR A 221 1.56 -49.14 -3.93
CA THR A 221 1.54 -49.64 -5.30
C THR A 221 0.83 -50.98 -5.42
#